data_ff3f7ae15bc19cd1391f34f9b8aada2a
#
_entry.id   ff3f7ae15bc19cd1391f34f9b8aada2a
#
_cell.length_a   1.000
_cell.length_b   1.000
_cell.length_c   1.000
_cell.angle_alpha   90.00
_cell.angle_beta   90.00
_cell.angle_gamma   90.00
#
_symmetry.space_group_name_H-M   'P 1'
#
loop_
_entity.id
_entity.type
_entity.pdbx_description
1 polymer ?
#
loop_
_entity_poly.entity_id
_entity_poly.type
_entity_poly.pdbx_seq_one_letter_code
_entity_poly.pdbx_strand_id
1 'polypeptide(L)'
;AKGRGVVLNKTGAAACAYAAPAIEKHTGVAVLGNIPADETFSLKSRHLGLVTADEVEQLSARIDKMAELVEKSVDVDRLLEIAATAPDIREEPYRLEPIAGTRPIVAVARDEAFSFYYEENLRALEDLGCELAFFSPLCDSELPRGTSALYLGGGYPELHARQLSEN
;
A
#
# COMPACT_ATOMS: atom_id res chain seq x y z
N ALA A 1 21.80 3.29 7.82
CA ALA A 1 20.67 3.48 8.73
C ALA A 1 20.81 2.49 9.88
N LYS A 2 20.58 2.92 11.12
CA LYS A 2 20.56 2.02 12.29
C LYS A 2 19.11 1.91 12.76
N GLY A 3 18.62 0.68 12.94
CA GLY A 3 17.33 0.43 13.59
C GLY A 3 17.33 1.03 14.99
N ARG A 4 16.23 1.65 15.39
CA ARG A 4 16.07 2.29 16.70
C ARG A 4 15.07 1.55 17.59
N GLY A 5 14.17 0.78 16.99
CA GLY A 5 13.16 -0.01 17.65
C GLY A 5 12.83 -1.26 16.85
N VAL A 6 12.33 -2.29 17.49
CA VAL A 6 11.89 -3.55 16.87
C VAL A 6 10.58 -4.02 17.52
N VAL A 7 9.68 -4.55 16.69
CA VAL A 7 8.48 -5.27 17.10
C VAL A 7 8.66 -6.75 16.72
N LEU A 8 8.41 -7.66 17.65
CA LEU A 8 8.59 -9.10 17.42
C LEU A 8 7.32 -9.67 16.79
N ASN A 9 7.38 -10.03 15.53
CA ASN A 9 6.23 -10.58 14.81
C ASN A 9 6.05 -12.09 15.06
N LYS A 10 4.80 -12.56 15.05
CA LYS A 10 4.41 -13.96 15.33
C LYS A 10 4.95 -14.49 16.67
N THR A 11 5.06 -13.62 17.65
CA THR A 11 5.67 -13.90 18.96
C THR A 11 4.65 -13.65 20.06
N GLY A 12 4.42 -14.62 20.92
CA GLY A 12 3.54 -14.44 22.09
C GLY A 12 4.19 -13.59 23.19
N ALA A 13 3.38 -12.97 24.05
CA ALA A 13 3.84 -12.07 25.11
C ALA A 13 4.94 -12.66 26.02
N ALA A 14 4.82 -13.92 26.42
CA ALA A 14 5.81 -14.59 27.26
C ALA A 14 7.17 -14.75 26.57
N ALA A 15 7.15 -15.12 25.26
CA ALA A 15 8.37 -15.25 24.47
C ALA A 15 9.01 -13.87 24.22
N CYS A 16 8.20 -12.84 23.99
CA CYS A 16 8.67 -11.47 23.87
C CYS A 16 9.35 -11.01 25.17
N ALA A 17 8.69 -11.19 26.32
CA ALA A 17 9.24 -10.82 27.63
C ALA A 17 10.57 -11.53 27.94
N TYR A 18 10.72 -12.76 27.48
CA TYR A 18 11.96 -13.51 27.62
C TYR A 18 13.08 -13.00 26.71
N ALA A 19 12.76 -12.71 25.44
CA ALA A 19 13.75 -12.33 24.44
C ALA A 19 14.16 -10.84 24.48
N ALA A 20 13.24 -9.96 24.88
CA ALA A 20 13.45 -8.51 24.85
C ALA A 20 14.72 -8.04 25.59
N PRO A 21 14.99 -8.48 26.86
CA PRO A 21 16.18 -8.03 27.56
C PRO A 21 17.50 -8.43 26.86
N ALA A 22 17.51 -9.60 26.23
CA ALA A 22 18.68 -10.07 25.50
C ALA A 22 18.89 -9.26 24.20
N ILE A 23 17.81 -8.98 23.46
CA ILE A 23 17.86 -8.15 22.25
C ILE A 23 18.39 -6.76 22.60
N GLU A 24 17.79 -6.10 23.58
CA GLU A 24 18.17 -4.75 24.00
C GLU A 24 19.62 -4.68 24.49
N LYS A 25 20.04 -5.65 25.31
CA LYS A 25 21.40 -5.73 25.84
C LYS A 25 22.46 -5.90 24.74
N HIS A 26 22.18 -6.74 23.74
CA HIS A 26 23.19 -7.07 22.72
C HIS A 26 23.18 -6.15 21.52
N THR A 27 22.04 -5.50 21.23
CA THR A 27 21.88 -4.66 20.01
C THR A 27 21.78 -3.18 20.33
N GLY A 28 21.39 -2.81 21.55
CA GLY A 28 21.06 -1.43 21.91
C GLY A 28 19.77 -0.93 21.25
N VAL A 29 18.95 -1.83 20.68
CA VAL A 29 17.69 -1.49 20.00
C VAL A 29 16.53 -1.79 20.92
N ALA A 30 15.63 -0.83 21.14
CA ALA A 30 14.47 -1.00 22.00
C ALA A 30 13.49 -2.04 21.42
N VAL A 31 12.96 -2.94 22.26
CA VAL A 31 11.86 -3.84 21.90
C VAL A 31 10.55 -3.15 22.26
N LEU A 32 9.78 -2.78 21.23
CA LEU A 32 8.55 -2.00 21.37
C LEU A 32 7.31 -2.87 21.61
N GLY A 33 7.46 -4.17 21.65
CA GLY A 33 6.39 -5.12 21.88
C GLY A 33 6.38 -6.27 20.89
N ASN A 34 5.24 -6.93 20.79
CA ASN A 34 5.08 -8.11 19.93
C ASN A 34 3.73 -8.13 19.25
N ILE A 35 3.67 -8.77 18.09
CA ILE A 35 2.42 -9.13 17.41
C ILE A 35 2.31 -10.64 17.49
N PRO A 36 1.30 -11.19 18.17
CA PRO A 36 1.09 -12.64 18.25
C PRO A 36 0.69 -13.21 16.89
N ALA A 37 0.85 -14.52 16.73
CA ALA A 37 0.27 -15.19 15.58
C ALA A 37 -1.26 -15.17 15.72
N ASP A 38 -1.94 -14.56 14.74
CA ASP A 38 -3.39 -14.45 14.68
C ASP A 38 -3.86 -14.60 13.24
N GLU A 39 -4.93 -15.35 13.02
CA GLU A 39 -5.48 -15.57 11.68
C GLU A 39 -6.05 -14.30 11.04
N THR A 40 -6.41 -13.30 11.85
CA THR A 40 -6.85 -11.98 11.36
C THR A 40 -5.80 -11.33 10.45
N PHE A 41 -4.51 -11.57 10.73
CA PHE A 41 -3.39 -11.08 9.90
C PHE A 41 -3.07 -11.97 8.70
N SER A 42 -3.76 -13.12 8.57
CA SER A 42 -3.51 -14.04 7.46
C SER A 42 -4.35 -13.63 6.26
N LEU A 43 -3.70 -13.20 5.20
CA LEU A 43 -4.32 -13.01 3.89
C LEU A 43 -4.08 -14.27 3.04
N LYS A 44 -5.11 -14.74 2.36
CA LYS A 44 -4.96 -15.84 1.40
C LYS A 44 -4.04 -15.38 0.29
N SER A 45 -3.02 -16.18 0.02
CA SER A 45 -2.10 -15.92 -1.09
C SER A 45 -2.61 -16.62 -2.34
N ARG A 46 -2.55 -15.93 -3.49
CA ARG A 46 -2.75 -16.52 -4.83
C ARG A 46 -1.41 -16.85 -5.49
N HIS A 47 -1.44 -17.30 -6.74
CA HIS A 47 -0.26 -17.78 -7.49
C HIS A 47 0.95 -16.84 -7.47
N LEU A 48 0.75 -15.53 -7.37
CA LEU A 48 1.82 -14.53 -7.25
C LEU A 48 1.85 -13.84 -5.87
N GLY A 49 1.10 -14.37 -4.89
CA GLY A 49 1.17 -13.92 -3.50
C GLY A 49 0.29 -12.75 -3.11
N LEU A 50 -0.41 -12.12 -4.04
CA LEU A 50 -1.23 -10.95 -3.75
C LEU A 50 -2.71 -11.22 -4.04
N VAL A 51 -3.56 -10.76 -3.11
CA VAL A 51 -5.00 -10.60 -3.29
C VAL A 51 -5.26 -9.10 -3.22
N THR A 52 -6.05 -8.56 -4.13
CA THR A 52 -6.35 -7.13 -4.15
C THR A 52 -7.20 -6.74 -2.94
N ALA A 53 -7.13 -5.48 -2.52
CA ALA A 53 -7.88 -4.99 -1.37
C ALA A 53 -9.39 -5.18 -1.55
N ASP A 54 -9.89 -5.03 -2.78
CA ASP A 54 -11.30 -5.15 -3.14
C ASP A 54 -11.83 -6.59 -3.03
N GLU A 55 -10.93 -7.59 -3.10
CA GLU A 55 -11.27 -9.01 -2.97
C GLU A 55 -11.26 -9.51 -1.52
N VAL A 56 -10.75 -8.71 -0.58
CA VAL A 56 -10.68 -9.12 0.83
C VAL A 56 -12.01 -8.83 1.52
N GLU A 57 -12.77 -9.88 1.81
CA GLU A 57 -14.01 -9.73 2.55
C GLU A 57 -13.79 -9.05 3.91
N GLN A 58 -14.66 -8.09 4.24
CA GLN A 58 -14.65 -7.36 5.50
C GLN A 58 -13.28 -6.71 5.83
N LEU A 59 -12.58 -6.20 4.82
CA LEU A 59 -11.23 -5.62 4.98
C LEU A 59 -11.18 -4.56 6.11
N SER A 60 -12.14 -3.64 6.15
CA SER A 60 -12.19 -2.60 7.21
C SER A 60 -12.28 -3.21 8.60
N ALA A 61 -13.16 -4.18 8.83
CA ALA A 61 -13.30 -4.83 10.12
C ALA A 61 -12.04 -5.63 10.52
N ARG A 62 -11.32 -6.16 9.55
CA ARG A 62 -10.03 -6.82 9.79
C ARG A 62 -8.96 -5.81 10.16
N ILE A 63 -8.91 -4.66 9.47
CA ILE A 63 -7.98 -3.57 9.80
C ILE A 63 -8.24 -3.06 11.22
N ASP A 64 -9.50 -2.87 11.61
CA ASP A 64 -9.85 -2.42 12.97
C ASP A 64 -9.37 -3.41 14.04
N LYS A 65 -9.58 -4.71 13.82
CA LYS A 65 -9.05 -5.74 14.72
C LYS A 65 -7.52 -5.76 14.79
N MET A 66 -6.85 -5.55 13.65
CA MET A 66 -5.40 -5.44 13.59
C MET A 66 -4.93 -4.22 14.40
N ALA A 67 -5.57 -3.07 14.26
CA ALA A 67 -5.28 -1.86 14.99
C ALA A 67 -5.42 -2.09 16.50
N GLU A 68 -6.56 -2.65 16.96
CA GLU A 68 -6.75 -2.99 18.36
C GLU A 68 -5.67 -3.94 18.93
N LEU A 69 -5.24 -4.91 18.13
CA LEU A 69 -4.20 -5.84 18.57
C LEU A 69 -2.84 -5.14 18.68
N VAL A 70 -2.50 -4.28 17.73
CA VAL A 70 -1.28 -3.48 17.77
C VAL A 70 -1.28 -2.54 18.97
N GLU A 71 -2.36 -1.81 19.22
CA GLU A 71 -2.50 -0.91 20.38
C GLU A 71 -2.33 -1.63 21.71
N LYS A 72 -2.78 -2.89 21.81
CA LYS A 72 -2.66 -3.70 23.04
C LYS A 72 -1.29 -4.32 23.24
N SER A 73 -0.52 -4.52 22.20
CA SER A 73 0.69 -5.36 22.22
C SER A 73 1.98 -4.65 21.81
N VAL A 74 1.87 -3.44 21.29
CA VAL A 74 3.00 -2.60 20.87
C VAL A 74 2.93 -1.26 21.60
N ASP A 75 4.06 -0.82 22.13
CA ASP A 75 4.22 0.53 22.71
C ASP A 75 4.30 1.57 21.59
N VAL A 76 3.12 2.00 21.13
CA VAL A 76 2.96 2.96 20.03
C VAL A 76 3.49 4.34 20.44
N ASP A 77 3.31 4.74 21.71
CA ASP A 77 3.81 6.04 22.19
C ASP A 77 5.34 6.08 22.12
N ARG A 78 5.98 5.01 22.55
CA ARG A 78 7.44 4.88 22.45
C ARG A 78 7.92 4.86 21.00
N LEU A 79 7.17 4.23 20.10
CA LEU A 79 7.46 4.25 18.67
C LEU A 79 7.41 5.68 18.12
N LEU A 80 6.39 6.47 18.48
CA LEU A 80 6.27 7.86 18.08
C LEU A 80 7.37 8.75 18.67
N GLU A 81 7.75 8.54 19.93
CA GLU A 81 8.91 9.22 20.51
C GLU A 81 10.20 8.96 19.72
N ILE A 82 10.45 7.70 19.35
CA ILE A 82 11.61 7.34 18.52
C ILE A 82 11.51 8.00 17.15
N ALA A 83 10.35 7.98 16.51
CA ALA A 83 10.12 8.61 15.22
C ALA A 83 10.40 10.12 15.26
N ALA A 84 10.01 10.79 16.33
CA ALA A 84 10.27 12.23 16.53
C ALA A 84 11.76 12.57 16.64
N THR A 85 12.63 11.59 16.89
CA THR A 85 14.11 11.80 16.88
C THR A 85 14.73 11.74 15.49
N ALA A 86 13.95 11.42 14.46
CA ALA A 86 14.46 11.37 13.10
C ALA A 86 14.87 12.78 12.63
N PRO A 87 16.01 12.92 11.97
CA PRO A 87 16.40 14.21 11.40
C PRO A 87 15.46 14.58 10.25
N ASP A 88 15.25 15.88 10.07
CA ASP A 88 14.51 16.38 8.92
C ASP A 88 15.18 15.96 7.61
N ILE A 89 14.41 15.38 6.72
CA ILE A 89 14.86 15.12 5.36
C ILE A 89 14.66 16.42 4.58
N ARG A 90 15.77 17.09 4.28
CA ARG A 90 15.76 18.29 3.44
C ARG A 90 15.97 17.86 1.99
N GLU A 91 14.91 17.51 1.34
CA GLU A 91 14.90 17.32 -0.12
C GLU A 91 14.07 18.42 -0.75
N GLU A 92 14.58 19.00 -1.82
CA GLU A 92 13.74 19.84 -2.67
C GLU A 92 12.76 18.93 -3.40
N PRO A 93 11.44 19.21 -3.34
CA PRO A 93 10.47 18.40 -4.05
C PRO A 93 10.78 18.46 -5.55
N TYR A 94 10.95 17.31 -6.16
CA TYR A 94 11.04 17.21 -7.61
C TYR A 94 9.73 17.74 -8.21
N ARG A 95 9.83 18.80 -8.99
CA ARG A 95 8.68 19.40 -9.69
C ARG A 95 8.77 19.09 -11.16
N LEU A 96 7.71 18.50 -11.67
CA LEU A 96 7.51 18.36 -13.11
C LEU A 96 6.94 19.67 -13.64
N GLU A 97 7.53 20.17 -14.73
CA GLU A 97 6.99 21.35 -15.40
C GLU A 97 5.91 20.89 -16.39
N PRO A 98 4.71 21.51 -16.37
CA PRO A 98 3.67 21.16 -17.32
C PRO A 98 4.12 21.34 -18.76
N ILE A 99 3.79 20.39 -19.60
CA ILE A 99 4.06 20.48 -21.05
C ILE A 99 3.12 21.54 -21.63
N ALA A 100 3.68 22.67 -22.03
CA ALA A 100 2.92 23.82 -22.50
C ALA A 100 2.06 23.49 -23.73
N GLY A 101 0.83 23.98 -23.75
CA GLY A 101 -0.04 24.11 -24.92
C GLY A 101 -1.07 23.02 -25.15
N THR A 102 -1.04 21.89 -24.44
CA THR A 102 -2.06 20.84 -24.54
C THR A 102 -2.44 20.30 -23.17
N ARG A 103 -3.68 19.85 -23.05
CA ARG A 103 -4.19 19.17 -21.85
C ARG A 103 -4.76 17.82 -22.26
N PRO A 104 -3.88 16.84 -22.59
CA PRO A 104 -4.31 15.57 -23.11
C PRO A 104 -5.08 14.78 -22.06
N ILE A 105 -6.17 14.13 -22.48
CA ILE A 105 -6.93 13.22 -21.62
C ILE A 105 -6.29 11.83 -21.70
N VAL A 106 -5.81 11.35 -20.56
CA VAL A 106 -5.30 9.98 -20.39
C VAL A 106 -6.39 9.13 -19.78
N ALA A 107 -6.92 8.19 -20.54
CA ALA A 107 -7.84 7.19 -20.02
C ALA A 107 -7.06 6.15 -19.19
N VAL A 108 -7.39 6.03 -17.92
CA VAL A 108 -6.73 5.11 -16.98
C VAL A 108 -7.70 3.97 -16.67
N ALA A 109 -7.33 2.76 -17.04
CA ALA A 109 -8.11 1.56 -16.70
C ALA A 109 -8.09 1.36 -15.18
N ARG A 110 -9.24 1.21 -14.55
CA ARG A 110 -9.32 1.02 -13.09
C ARG A 110 -10.53 0.18 -12.73
N ASP A 111 -10.27 -1.10 -12.49
CA ASP A 111 -11.24 -2.09 -12.03
C ASP A 111 -10.51 -3.30 -11.42
N GLU A 112 -11.22 -4.41 -11.23
CA GLU A 112 -10.66 -5.65 -10.66
C GLU A 112 -9.57 -6.28 -11.55
N ALA A 113 -9.59 -6.05 -12.86
CA ALA A 113 -8.56 -6.53 -13.79
C ALA A 113 -7.32 -5.64 -13.80
N PHE A 114 -7.48 -4.33 -13.58
CA PHE A 114 -6.41 -3.33 -13.62
C PHE A 114 -6.43 -2.45 -12.37
N SER A 115 -5.76 -2.92 -11.30
CA SER A 115 -5.78 -2.27 -9.98
C SER A 115 -4.40 -1.85 -9.44
N PHE A 116 -3.30 -2.22 -10.10
CA PHE A 116 -1.96 -1.93 -9.61
C PHE A 116 -1.40 -0.67 -10.25
N TYR A 117 -1.48 0.43 -9.51
CA TYR A 117 -0.93 1.72 -9.89
C TYR A 117 -0.06 2.28 -8.78
N TYR A 118 1.00 2.96 -9.16
CA TYR A 118 1.72 3.85 -8.26
C TYR A 118 1.05 5.22 -8.32
N GLU A 119 0.62 5.70 -7.18
CA GLU A 119 -0.05 7.00 -7.06
C GLU A 119 0.84 8.14 -7.56
N GLU A 120 2.16 8.02 -7.36
CA GLU A 120 3.16 8.97 -7.83
C GLU A 120 3.18 9.08 -9.36
N ASN A 121 2.92 7.97 -10.09
CA ASN A 121 2.84 7.98 -11.55
C ASN A 121 1.59 8.72 -12.02
N LEU A 122 0.47 8.53 -11.34
CA LEU A 122 -0.77 9.24 -11.66
C LEU A 122 -0.61 10.74 -11.42
N ARG A 123 -0.06 11.13 -10.27
CA ARG A 123 0.25 12.53 -9.95
C ARG A 123 1.25 13.14 -10.92
N ALA A 124 2.28 12.39 -11.33
CA ALA A 124 3.25 12.88 -12.30
C ALA A 124 2.60 13.22 -13.64
N LEU A 125 1.61 12.44 -14.10
CA LEU A 125 0.84 12.75 -15.29
C LEU A 125 0.01 14.04 -15.12
N GLU A 126 -0.63 14.22 -13.96
CA GLU A 126 -1.38 15.43 -13.63
C GLU A 126 -0.46 16.66 -13.56
N ASP A 127 0.70 16.54 -12.90
CA ASP A 127 1.71 17.60 -12.79
C ASP A 127 2.25 18.01 -14.18
N LEU A 128 2.37 17.05 -15.12
CA LEU A 128 2.73 17.31 -16.52
C LEU A 128 1.61 17.98 -17.32
N GLY A 129 0.42 18.16 -16.74
CA GLY A 129 -0.71 18.84 -17.34
C GLY A 129 -1.71 17.91 -18.02
N CYS A 130 -1.64 16.60 -17.81
CA CYS A 130 -2.65 15.67 -18.30
C CYS A 130 -3.92 15.74 -17.43
N GLU A 131 -5.05 15.43 -18.05
CA GLU A 131 -6.30 15.13 -17.37
C GLU A 131 -6.46 13.60 -17.29
N LEU A 132 -6.68 13.06 -16.08
CA LEU A 132 -6.91 11.62 -15.89
C LEU A 132 -8.40 11.32 -15.91
N ALA A 133 -8.82 10.42 -16.78
CA ALA A 133 -10.18 9.92 -16.87
C ALA A 133 -10.19 8.41 -16.63
N PHE A 134 -10.75 7.99 -15.50
CA PHE A 134 -10.81 6.58 -15.14
C PHE A 134 -11.96 5.89 -15.85
N PHE A 135 -11.75 4.63 -16.25
CA PHE A 135 -12.77 3.79 -16.87
C PHE A 135 -12.54 2.32 -16.47
N SER A 136 -13.58 1.52 -16.59
CA SER A 136 -13.54 0.08 -16.32
C SER A 136 -13.53 -0.73 -17.62
N PRO A 137 -12.41 -1.34 -18.01
CA PRO A 137 -12.41 -2.28 -19.13
C PRO A 137 -13.37 -3.47 -18.99
N LEU A 138 -13.82 -3.79 -17.78
CA LEU A 138 -14.77 -4.87 -17.53
C LEU A 138 -16.24 -4.45 -17.72
N CYS A 139 -16.55 -3.14 -17.61
CA CYS A 139 -17.92 -2.66 -17.54
C CYS A 139 -18.26 -1.57 -18.57
N ASP A 140 -17.31 -0.72 -18.92
CA ASP A 140 -17.53 0.42 -19.81
C ASP A 140 -17.36 -0.03 -21.26
N SER A 141 -18.37 0.22 -22.08
CA SER A 141 -18.38 -0.14 -23.51
C SER A 141 -17.57 0.81 -24.38
N GLU A 142 -17.18 1.98 -23.88
CA GLU A 142 -16.44 3.01 -24.61
C GLU A 142 -15.39 3.68 -23.71
N LEU A 143 -14.32 4.16 -24.33
CA LEU A 143 -13.34 5.00 -23.64
C LEU A 143 -13.93 6.37 -23.27
N PRO A 144 -13.42 7.02 -22.20
CA PRO A 144 -13.79 8.39 -21.87
C PRO A 144 -13.67 9.32 -23.08
N ARG A 145 -14.63 10.21 -23.22
CA ARG A 145 -14.70 11.09 -24.41
C ARG A 145 -13.49 12.02 -24.47
N GLY A 146 -12.87 12.10 -25.64
CA GLY A 146 -11.70 12.95 -25.85
C GLY A 146 -10.38 12.31 -25.44
N THR A 147 -10.36 11.00 -25.15
CA THR A 147 -9.15 10.26 -24.84
C THR A 147 -8.07 10.46 -25.91
N SER A 148 -6.91 10.89 -25.45
CA SER A 148 -5.70 11.09 -26.26
C SER A 148 -4.68 9.97 -26.06
N ALA A 149 -4.69 9.34 -24.91
CA ALA A 149 -3.79 8.24 -24.55
C ALA A 149 -4.49 7.25 -23.61
N LEU A 150 -4.00 6.02 -23.58
CA LEU A 150 -4.49 4.94 -22.73
C LEU A 150 -3.39 4.48 -21.79
N TYR A 151 -3.72 4.38 -20.49
CA TYR A 151 -2.84 3.82 -19.48
C TYR A 151 -3.49 2.58 -18.86
N LEU A 152 -2.93 1.42 -19.20
CA LEU A 152 -3.27 0.13 -18.61
C LEU A 152 -2.20 -0.20 -17.55
N GLY A 153 -2.59 -0.22 -16.30
CA GLY A 153 -1.71 -0.57 -15.19
C GLY A 153 -1.50 -2.06 -15.02
N GLY A 154 -0.92 -2.44 -13.89
CA GLY A 154 -0.84 -3.84 -13.49
C GLY A 154 -2.17 -4.36 -12.92
N GLY A 155 -2.24 -5.67 -12.73
CA GLY A 155 -3.41 -6.36 -12.20
C GLY A 155 -3.38 -7.83 -12.60
N TYR A 156 -4.57 -8.42 -12.65
CA TYR A 156 -4.76 -9.83 -13.07
C TYR A 156 -5.78 -9.92 -14.22
N PRO A 157 -5.54 -9.28 -15.37
CA PRO A 157 -6.46 -9.31 -16.50
C PRO A 157 -6.72 -10.73 -17.01
N GLU A 158 -5.79 -11.67 -16.81
CA GLU A 158 -5.95 -13.08 -17.19
C GLU A 158 -7.08 -13.77 -16.42
N LEU A 159 -7.41 -13.31 -15.20
CA LEU A 159 -8.55 -13.84 -14.43
C LEU A 159 -9.89 -13.37 -14.99
N HIS A 160 -9.88 -12.29 -15.72
CA HIS A 160 -11.05 -11.62 -16.33
C HIS A 160 -11.03 -11.72 -17.87
N ALA A 161 -10.17 -12.58 -18.44
CA ALA A 161 -9.94 -12.64 -19.88
C ALA A 161 -11.22 -12.84 -20.70
N ARG A 162 -12.16 -13.66 -20.21
CA ARG A 162 -13.44 -13.88 -20.88
C ARG A 162 -14.27 -12.59 -20.92
N GLN A 163 -14.46 -11.93 -19.78
CA GLN A 163 -15.24 -10.71 -19.66
C GLN A 163 -14.63 -9.59 -20.51
N LEU A 164 -13.29 -9.44 -20.45
CA LEU A 164 -12.57 -8.48 -21.28
C LEU A 164 -12.71 -8.74 -22.79
N SER A 165 -12.85 -9.99 -23.20
CA SER A 165 -13.00 -10.34 -24.61
C SER A 165 -14.45 -10.18 -25.12
N GLU A 166 -15.41 -10.16 -24.22
CA GLU A 166 -16.83 -10.00 -24.53
C GLU A 166 -17.29 -8.53 -24.49
N ASN A 167 -16.48 -7.64 -23.91
CA ASN A 167 -16.71 -6.19 -23.84
C ASN A 167 -15.94 -5.45 -24.94
#